data_b7785655e13e80d8e71299e25cec27de
#
_entry.id   b7785655e13e80d8e71299e25cec27de
#
_cell.length_a   1.000
_cell.length_b   1.000
_cell.length_c   1.000
_cell.angle_alpha   90.00
_cell.angle_beta   90.00
_cell.angle_gamma   90.00
#
_symmetry.space_group_name_H-M   'P 1'
#
loop_
_entity.id
_entity.type
_entity.pdbx_description
1 polymer ?
#
loop_
_entity_poly.entity_id
_entity_poly.type
_entity_poly.pdbx_seq_one_letter_code
_entity_poly.pdbx_strand_id
1 'polypeptide(L)'
;MSDFQISLLAIGALVVCGVLGYNKWQEQRARREAREAFRSELPDALIAGAAEPASAPSAHEPVSNEPAAAASRAHPEPRVPVPKMVAPGPGPGIDYMIDISGEGPVAAALLRDGWAGTGIRFGNRAALSVLVDEAWVEVPSAGSFQQGRAALQLVSRQGVLSEAELIEFRAAVETFAAGLGLSAASPEMKQALENARRVDQVCADADIQVAFHVVAPGGQAFSGTKLRAAAEASGLAIDADGRFSLLDDEGRELFNLSDRSGARFFTATMKDAAPPAVTLSMDVPRAPDTQRTFESMVRFARTLANLLGGGLVDDNNQPLDDRSVAAIGAQLGVVRANLEAVNVVPGSALALRLFS
;
A
#
# COMPACT_ATOMS: atom_id res chain seq x y z
N MET A 1 -1.95 26.92 42.02
CA MET A 1 -2.24 26.96 40.59
C MET A 1 -3.02 28.22 40.34
N SER A 2 -2.59 29.10 39.43
CA SER A 2 -3.32 30.32 39.13
C SER A 2 -4.58 29.98 38.32
N ASP A 3 -5.67 30.77 38.51
CA ASP A 3 -6.95 30.59 37.79
C ASP A 3 -6.75 30.58 36.27
N PHE A 4 -5.70 31.21 35.79
CA PHE A 4 -5.28 31.21 34.38
C PHE A 4 -4.81 29.83 33.91
N GLN A 5 -4.06 29.07 34.75
CA GLN A 5 -3.59 27.73 34.41
C GLN A 5 -4.74 26.70 34.38
N ILE A 6 -5.72 26.87 35.26
CA ILE A 6 -6.92 26.02 35.30
C ILE A 6 -7.79 26.27 34.06
N SER A 7 -7.95 27.52 33.65
CA SER A 7 -8.70 27.89 32.45
C SER A 7 -8.05 27.37 31.17
N LEU A 8 -6.71 27.41 31.08
CA LEU A 8 -5.95 26.90 29.94
C LEU A 8 -6.05 25.36 29.84
N LEU A 9 -5.98 24.67 30.98
CA LEU A 9 -6.17 23.21 31.06
C LEU A 9 -7.59 22.78 30.65
N ALA A 10 -8.60 23.55 31.10
CA ALA A 10 -9.99 23.29 30.75
C ALA A 10 -10.25 23.46 29.25
N ILE A 11 -9.70 24.50 28.62
CA ILE A 11 -9.79 24.73 27.17
C ILE A 11 -9.06 23.63 26.41
N GLY A 12 -7.86 23.23 26.82
CA GLY A 12 -7.11 22.14 26.22
C GLY A 12 -7.86 20.78 26.28
N ALA A 13 -8.46 20.47 27.43
CA ALA A 13 -9.26 19.25 27.58
C ALA A 13 -10.53 19.29 26.70
N LEU A 14 -11.18 20.46 26.54
CA LEU A 14 -12.36 20.62 25.70
C LEU A 14 -12.04 20.44 24.21
N VAL A 15 -10.90 20.95 23.76
CA VAL A 15 -10.42 20.76 22.37
C VAL A 15 -10.11 19.28 22.11
N VAL A 16 -9.39 18.61 23.01
CA VAL A 16 -9.07 17.18 22.87
C VAL A 16 -10.34 16.32 22.86
N CYS A 17 -11.30 16.59 23.75
CA CYS A 17 -12.59 15.89 23.75
C CYS A 17 -13.40 16.16 22.47
N GLY A 18 -13.34 17.38 21.94
CA GLY A 18 -13.98 17.74 20.69
C GLY A 18 -13.41 16.99 19.48
N VAL A 19 -12.08 16.90 19.38
CA VAL A 19 -11.39 16.18 18.31
C VAL A 19 -11.66 14.68 18.39
N LEU A 20 -11.57 14.08 19.59
CA LEU A 20 -11.86 12.65 19.79
C LEU A 20 -13.33 12.33 19.49
N GLY A 21 -14.25 13.21 19.89
CA GLY A 21 -15.69 13.08 19.58
C GLY A 21 -15.98 13.17 18.09
N TYR A 22 -15.32 14.09 17.39
CA TYR A 22 -15.44 14.27 15.95
C TYR A 22 -14.89 13.07 15.17
N ASN A 23 -13.70 12.59 15.53
CA ASN A 23 -13.11 11.40 14.91
C ASN A 23 -14.00 10.15 15.09
N LYS A 24 -14.53 9.95 16.30
CA LYS A 24 -15.44 8.81 16.57
C LYS A 24 -16.77 8.92 15.83
N TRP A 25 -17.29 10.13 15.66
CA TRP A 25 -18.49 10.38 14.87
C TRP A 25 -18.25 10.12 13.37
N GLN A 26 -17.12 10.56 12.83
CA GLN A 26 -16.72 10.33 11.44
C GLN A 26 -16.53 8.83 11.16
N GLU A 27 -15.88 8.10 12.07
CA GLU A 27 -15.71 6.64 11.96
C GLU A 27 -17.07 5.91 11.97
N GLN A 28 -18.00 6.34 12.84
CA GLN A 28 -19.34 5.74 12.89
C GLN A 28 -20.15 6.03 11.63
N ARG A 29 -19.96 7.20 11.02
CA ARG A 29 -20.62 7.57 9.77
C ARG A 29 -20.10 6.73 8.60
N ALA A 30 -18.78 6.60 8.46
CA ALA A 30 -18.16 5.75 7.43
C ALA A 30 -18.59 4.27 7.57
N ARG A 31 -18.70 3.75 8.81
CA ARG A 31 -19.20 2.38 9.07
C ARG A 31 -20.68 2.19 8.73
N ARG A 32 -21.51 3.24 8.85
CA ARG A 32 -22.94 3.18 8.46
C ARG A 32 -23.08 3.19 6.94
N GLU A 33 -22.37 4.08 6.25
CA GLU A 33 -22.37 4.18 4.79
C GLU A 33 -21.87 2.87 4.15
N ALA A 34 -20.81 2.26 4.71
CA ALA A 34 -20.33 0.95 4.27
C ALA A 34 -21.39 -0.17 4.47
N ARG A 35 -22.11 -0.19 5.61
CA ARG A 35 -23.16 -1.18 5.85
C ARG A 35 -24.38 -1.02 4.96
N GLU A 36 -24.72 0.21 4.58
CA GLU A 36 -25.82 0.48 3.66
C GLU A 36 -25.45 0.08 2.22
N ALA A 37 -24.21 0.33 1.80
CA ALA A 37 -23.69 -0.10 0.49
C ALA A 37 -23.70 -1.64 0.34
N PHE A 38 -23.31 -2.38 1.39
CA PHE A 38 -23.33 -3.84 1.36
C PHE A 38 -24.76 -4.45 1.46
N ARG A 39 -25.76 -3.68 1.87
CA ARG A 39 -27.15 -4.16 1.98
C ARG A 39 -27.93 -4.01 0.68
N SER A 40 -27.42 -3.26 -0.28
CA SER A 40 -28.12 -2.92 -1.52
C SER A 40 -27.77 -3.80 -2.73
N GLU A 41 -26.84 -4.75 -2.63
CA GLU A 41 -26.36 -5.53 -3.78
C GLU A 41 -26.55 -7.05 -3.71
N LEU A 42 -27.58 -7.54 -3.01
CA LEU A 42 -27.97 -8.95 -3.13
C LEU A 42 -29.46 -9.09 -3.42
N PRO A 43 -29.86 -9.16 -4.71
CA PRO A 43 -31.14 -9.78 -5.04
C PRO A 43 -30.99 -11.30 -4.88
N ASP A 44 -31.91 -11.86 -4.14
CA ASP A 44 -32.07 -13.29 -3.83
C ASP A 44 -32.26 -14.10 -5.13
N ALA A 45 -31.22 -14.71 -5.67
CA ALA A 45 -31.22 -15.46 -6.94
C ALA A 45 -31.31 -16.98 -6.74
N LEU A 46 -31.91 -17.46 -5.63
CA LEU A 46 -31.98 -18.89 -5.33
C LEU A 46 -33.40 -19.50 -5.26
N ILE A 47 -34.44 -18.79 -5.71
CA ILE A 47 -35.78 -19.42 -5.81
C ILE A 47 -36.47 -19.01 -7.13
N ALA A 48 -36.22 -19.70 -8.23
CA ALA A 48 -37.20 -19.98 -9.27
C ALA A 48 -36.68 -21.09 -10.18
N GLY A 49 -37.25 -22.24 -10.01
CA GLY A 49 -36.99 -23.42 -10.83
C GLY A 49 -37.69 -23.39 -12.17
N ALA A 50 -37.10 -24.11 -13.08
CA ALA A 50 -37.64 -24.87 -14.23
C ALA A 50 -38.78 -24.32 -15.07
N ALA A 51 -38.50 -24.09 -16.35
CA ALA A 51 -39.25 -24.66 -17.47
C ALA A 51 -38.58 -24.36 -18.82
N GLU A 52 -38.23 -25.39 -19.52
CA GLU A 52 -37.90 -25.52 -20.96
C GLU A 52 -39.18 -25.66 -21.80
N PRO A 53 -39.09 -25.87 -23.15
CA PRO A 53 -38.42 -25.16 -24.22
C PRO A 53 -39.41 -24.78 -25.39
N ALA A 54 -38.95 -24.10 -26.42
CA ALA A 54 -39.25 -24.44 -27.82
C ALA A 54 -38.85 -23.40 -28.87
N SER A 55 -38.12 -23.91 -29.88
CA SER A 55 -38.25 -23.71 -31.34
C SER A 55 -37.57 -22.53 -32.02
N ALA A 56 -36.51 -22.87 -32.77
CA ALA A 56 -36.07 -22.24 -34.02
C ALA A 56 -37.11 -22.46 -35.17
N PRO A 57 -37.02 -21.88 -36.36
CA PRO A 57 -35.84 -21.77 -37.22
C PRO A 57 -35.75 -20.58 -38.22
N SER A 58 -34.63 -20.57 -38.95
CA SER A 58 -34.40 -20.24 -40.36
C SER A 58 -33.82 -18.88 -40.75
N ALA A 59 -32.57 -18.94 -41.08
CA ALA A 59 -31.89 -18.66 -42.36
C ALA A 59 -32.23 -17.40 -43.17
N HIS A 60 -31.18 -16.60 -43.40
CA HIS A 60 -30.77 -16.13 -44.74
C HIS A 60 -29.37 -15.48 -44.66
N GLU A 61 -28.40 -16.10 -45.32
CA GLU A 61 -27.20 -15.47 -45.93
C GLU A 61 -27.51 -15.20 -47.42
N PRO A 62 -26.64 -14.56 -48.20
CA PRO A 62 -25.45 -13.72 -47.98
C PRO A 62 -25.51 -12.38 -48.75
N VAL A 63 -24.55 -11.47 -48.59
CA VAL A 63 -23.78 -10.84 -49.68
C VAL A 63 -22.59 -10.06 -49.16
N SER A 64 -21.43 -10.41 -49.70
CA SER A 64 -20.13 -9.80 -49.68
C SER A 64 -20.14 -8.31 -50.04
N ASN A 65 -19.34 -7.53 -49.30
CA ASN A 65 -18.44 -6.53 -49.90
C ASN A 65 -17.40 -6.05 -48.88
N GLU A 66 -16.15 -6.44 -49.11
CA GLU A 66 -14.97 -5.77 -48.61
C GLU A 66 -14.77 -4.44 -49.36
N PRO A 67 -14.22 -3.39 -48.68
CA PRO A 67 -12.85 -3.07 -48.99
C PRO A 67 -11.98 -2.80 -47.78
N ALA A 68 -10.73 -3.19 -47.94
CA ALA A 68 -9.58 -3.00 -47.09
C ALA A 68 -9.51 -1.66 -46.34
N ALA A 69 -9.48 -1.69 -45.02
CA ALA A 69 -9.00 -0.60 -44.19
C ALA A 69 -7.77 -1.05 -43.43
N ALA A 70 -6.72 -0.30 -43.63
CA ALA A 70 -5.39 -0.50 -43.11
C ALA A 70 -5.37 -0.85 -41.60
N ALA A 71 -4.77 -1.98 -41.31
CA ALA A 71 -4.40 -2.34 -39.94
C ALA A 71 -3.40 -1.30 -39.41
N SER A 72 -3.87 -0.40 -38.58
CA SER A 72 -3.02 0.42 -37.71
C SER A 72 -2.31 -0.52 -36.76
N ARG A 73 -1.05 -0.80 -37.04
CA ARG A 73 -0.17 -1.51 -36.12
C ARG A 73 -0.01 -0.64 -34.87
N ALA A 74 -0.76 -0.98 -33.82
CA ALA A 74 -0.48 -0.49 -32.48
C ALA A 74 0.96 -0.89 -32.14
N HIS A 75 1.86 0.10 -32.07
CA HIS A 75 3.16 -0.10 -31.49
C HIS A 75 2.93 -0.46 -30.02
N PRO A 76 3.47 -1.58 -29.51
CA PRO A 76 3.46 -1.84 -28.08
C PRO A 76 4.29 -0.74 -27.42
N GLU A 77 3.67 0.05 -26.56
CA GLU A 77 4.38 0.98 -25.70
C GLU A 77 5.49 0.19 -24.96
N PRO A 78 6.74 0.70 -24.87
CA PRO A 78 7.78 0.05 -24.12
C PRO A 78 7.34 0.03 -22.65
N ARG A 79 6.94 -1.13 -22.16
CA ARG A 79 6.79 -1.38 -20.73
C ARG A 79 8.18 -1.24 -20.13
N VAL A 80 8.42 -0.15 -19.42
CA VAL A 80 9.60 -0.01 -18.56
C VAL A 80 9.52 -1.20 -17.59
N PRO A 81 10.53 -2.07 -17.53
CA PRO A 81 10.54 -3.16 -16.57
C PRO A 81 10.55 -2.53 -15.18
N VAL A 82 9.46 -2.67 -14.44
CA VAL A 82 9.43 -2.32 -13.02
C VAL A 82 10.45 -3.24 -12.35
N PRO A 83 11.50 -2.72 -11.72
CA PRO A 83 12.46 -3.53 -11.00
C PRO A 83 11.68 -4.36 -9.98
N LYS A 84 11.84 -5.67 -10.02
CA LYS A 84 11.20 -6.56 -9.05
C LYS A 84 11.89 -6.31 -7.71
N MET A 85 11.28 -5.47 -6.87
CA MET A 85 11.76 -5.27 -5.51
C MET A 85 11.84 -6.62 -4.83
N VAL A 86 13.03 -7.03 -4.45
CA VAL A 86 13.25 -8.20 -3.62
C VAL A 86 12.66 -7.84 -2.25
N ALA A 87 11.58 -8.51 -1.86
CA ALA A 87 11.04 -8.35 -0.53
C ALA A 87 12.15 -8.66 0.49
N PRO A 88 12.34 -7.81 1.52
CA PRO A 88 13.34 -8.08 2.53
C PRO A 88 13.02 -9.40 3.21
N GLY A 89 14.05 -10.16 3.49
CA GLY A 89 13.92 -11.38 4.26
C GLY A 89 13.31 -11.10 5.64
N PRO A 90 12.82 -12.15 6.31
CA PRO A 90 12.35 -12.05 7.69
C PRO A 90 13.41 -11.44 8.61
N GLY A 91 12.99 -10.53 9.51
CA GLY A 91 13.87 -9.83 10.43
C GLY A 91 13.37 -9.84 11.88
N PRO A 92 14.29 -9.81 12.85
CA PRO A 92 13.91 -9.76 14.27
C PRO A 92 13.15 -8.47 14.57
N GLY A 93 12.13 -8.58 15.41
CA GLY A 93 11.32 -7.45 15.88
C GLY A 93 9.95 -7.32 15.21
N ILE A 94 9.80 -7.69 13.95
CA ILE A 94 8.51 -7.66 13.25
C ILE A 94 8.03 -9.05 12.81
N ASP A 95 8.92 -10.04 12.78
CA ASP A 95 8.58 -11.39 12.38
C ASP A 95 8.74 -12.37 13.55
N TYR A 96 7.82 -13.31 13.67
CA TYR A 96 7.95 -14.50 14.50
C TYR A 96 8.68 -15.58 13.70
N MET A 97 9.89 -15.93 14.14
CA MET A 97 10.77 -16.82 13.41
C MET A 97 10.91 -18.14 14.12
N ILE A 98 10.61 -19.24 13.43
CA ILE A 98 10.76 -20.62 13.90
C ILE A 98 11.91 -21.26 13.14
N ASP A 99 12.97 -21.64 13.84
CA ASP A 99 14.10 -22.33 13.24
C ASP A 99 13.77 -23.82 13.08
N ILE A 100 14.07 -24.35 11.89
CA ILE A 100 13.79 -25.73 11.49
C ILE A 100 15.11 -26.41 11.17
N SER A 101 15.39 -27.55 11.79
CA SER A 101 16.64 -28.28 11.57
C SER A 101 16.46 -29.79 11.73
N GLY A 102 17.38 -30.58 11.16
CA GLY A 102 17.38 -31.99 11.26
C GLY A 102 18.80 -32.58 11.23
N GLU A 103 18.90 -33.92 11.41
CA GLU A 103 20.17 -34.65 11.37
C GLU A 103 20.82 -34.66 9.99
N GLY A 104 20.03 -34.51 8.93
CA GLY A 104 20.48 -34.54 7.54
C GLY A 104 19.85 -33.46 6.68
N PRO A 105 20.45 -33.21 5.49
CA PRO A 105 19.92 -32.22 4.56
C PRO A 105 18.63 -32.68 3.90
N VAL A 106 17.66 -31.74 3.74
CA VAL A 106 16.38 -31.96 3.05
C VAL A 106 16.42 -31.29 1.68
N ALA A 107 15.91 -31.95 0.66
CA ALA A 107 15.87 -31.40 -0.69
C ALA A 107 14.96 -30.17 -0.78
N ALA A 108 15.41 -29.17 -1.52
CA ALA A 108 14.65 -27.91 -1.76
C ALA A 108 13.22 -28.14 -2.27
N ALA A 109 13.03 -29.15 -3.13
CA ALA A 109 11.71 -29.49 -3.66
C ALA A 109 10.74 -29.90 -2.54
N LEU A 110 11.16 -30.75 -1.60
CA LEU A 110 10.33 -31.19 -0.47
C LEU A 110 9.97 -30.02 0.46
N LEU A 111 10.94 -29.13 0.71
CA LEU A 111 10.69 -27.91 1.50
C LEU A 111 9.65 -27.02 0.83
N ARG A 112 9.76 -26.76 -0.47
CA ARG A 112 8.81 -25.91 -1.20
C ARG A 112 7.44 -26.53 -1.32
N ASP A 113 7.36 -27.81 -1.68
CA ASP A 113 6.08 -28.50 -1.87
C ASP A 113 5.30 -28.62 -0.55
N GLY A 114 6.00 -28.97 0.54
CA GLY A 114 5.41 -28.98 1.88
C GLY A 114 5.01 -27.58 2.36
N TRP A 115 5.83 -26.55 2.07
CA TRP A 115 5.53 -25.17 2.44
C TRP A 115 4.37 -24.57 1.66
N ALA A 116 4.20 -24.92 0.38
CA ALA A 116 3.11 -24.43 -0.44
C ALA A 116 1.73 -24.68 0.20
N GLY A 117 1.52 -25.86 0.80
CA GLY A 117 0.30 -26.18 1.54
C GLY A 117 0.17 -25.46 2.89
N THR A 118 1.29 -25.19 3.54
CA THR A 118 1.33 -24.57 4.88
C THR A 118 1.29 -23.04 4.79
N GLY A 119 2.15 -22.46 3.97
CA GLY A 119 2.33 -20.99 3.86
C GLY A 119 1.13 -20.28 3.26
N ILE A 120 0.39 -20.91 2.32
CA ILE A 120 -0.77 -20.32 1.65
C ILE A 120 -1.85 -19.86 2.66
N ARG A 121 -1.96 -20.51 3.81
CA ARG A 121 -2.93 -20.15 4.87
C ARG A 121 -2.66 -18.79 5.50
N PHE A 122 -1.41 -18.34 5.45
CA PHE A 122 -0.96 -17.07 6.05
C PHE A 122 -0.64 -16.01 5.00
N GLY A 123 -0.84 -16.34 3.71
CA GLY A 123 -0.63 -15.44 2.59
C GLY A 123 0.82 -14.96 2.47
N ASN A 124 0.99 -13.75 1.98
CA ASN A 124 2.30 -13.11 1.80
C ASN A 124 2.96 -12.64 3.12
N ARG A 125 2.30 -12.85 4.27
CA ARG A 125 2.88 -12.59 5.60
C ARG A 125 3.83 -13.72 6.06
N ALA A 126 3.69 -14.91 5.49
CA ALA A 126 4.53 -16.05 5.84
C ALA A 126 5.61 -16.29 4.79
N ALA A 127 6.82 -16.61 5.26
CA ALA A 127 7.96 -16.92 4.41
C ALA A 127 8.72 -18.14 4.94
N LEU A 128 9.32 -18.90 4.01
CA LEU A 128 10.28 -19.96 4.32
C LEU A 128 11.62 -19.59 3.69
N SER A 129 12.67 -19.61 4.48
CA SER A 129 14.04 -19.39 4.07
C SER A 129 14.95 -20.56 4.50
N VAL A 130 16.09 -20.67 3.86
CA VAL A 130 17.13 -21.65 4.17
C VAL A 130 18.47 -20.95 4.34
N LEU A 131 19.37 -21.54 5.13
CA LEU A 131 20.69 -20.99 5.37
C LEU A 131 21.65 -21.47 4.26
N VAL A 132 22.24 -20.52 3.54
CA VAL A 132 23.25 -20.74 2.50
C VAL A 132 24.38 -19.76 2.74
N ASP A 133 25.60 -20.26 2.88
CA ASP A 133 26.80 -19.42 3.07
C ASP A 133 26.62 -18.32 4.15
N GLU A 134 26.07 -18.71 5.32
CA GLU A 134 25.77 -17.83 6.47
C GLU A 134 24.66 -16.77 6.21
N ALA A 135 23.98 -16.81 5.05
CA ALA A 135 22.87 -15.92 4.71
C ALA A 135 21.53 -16.68 4.64
N TRP A 136 20.47 -16.07 5.15
CA TRP A 136 19.11 -16.57 4.97
C TRP A 136 18.57 -16.13 3.62
N VAL A 137 18.26 -17.12 2.75
CA VAL A 137 17.74 -16.90 1.41
C VAL A 137 16.41 -17.64 1.23
N GLU A 138 15.58 -17.15 0.33
CA GLU A 138 14.39 -17.89 -0.11
C GLU A 138 14.80 -19.28 -0.61
N VAL A 139 13.96 -20.30 -0.38
CA VAL A 139 14.28 -21.67 -0.77
C VAL A 139 14.57 -21.77 -2.27
N PRO A 140 15.81 -22.09 -2.68
CA PRO A 140 16.19 -22.15 -4.10
C PRO A 140 15.43 -23.23 -4.87
N SER A 141 15.48 -23.18 -6.21
CA SER A 141 14.84 -24.19 -7.06
C SER A 141 15.45 -25.59 -6.94
N ALA A 142 16.73 -25.67 -6.54
CA ALA A 142 17.47 -26.93 -6.38
C ALA A 142 18.42 -26.84 -5.19
N GLY A 143 18.92 -27.98 -4.75
CA GLY A 143 19.83 -28.11 -3.61
C GLY A 143 19.21 -28.88 -2.46
N SER A 144 20.01 -29.04 -1.39
CA SER A 144 19.57 -29.67 -0.13
C SER A 144 20.08 -28.83 1.03
N PHE A 145 19.25 -28.63 2.05
CA PHE A 145 19.51 -27.70 3.16
C PHE A 145 19.26 -28.35 4.50
N GLN A 146 20.14 -28.11 5.46
CA GLN A 146 20.04 -28.66 6.80
C GLN A 146 19.32 -27.74 7.78
N GLN A 147 19.28 -26.44 7.47
CA GLN A 147 18.65 -25.45 8.31
C GLN A 147 17.66 -24.62 7.49
N GLY A 148 16.44 -24.52 8.01
CA GLY A 148 15.39 -23.69 7.49
C GLY A 148 14.87 -22.74 8.56
N ARG A 149 14.15 -21.73 8.14
CA ARG A 149 13.47 -20.75 9.01
C ARG A 149 12.12 -20.39 8.42
N ALA A 150 11.07 -20.74 9.14
CA ALA A 150 9.73 -20.22 8.85
C ALA A 150 9.50 -18.93 9.62
N ALA A 151 8.97 -17.91 8.95
CA ALA A 151 8.72 -16.62 9.54
C ALA A 151 7.29 -16.15 9.25
N LEU A 152 6.67 -15.48 10.22
CA LEU A 152 5.37 -14.85 10.10
C LEU A 152 5.46 -13.39 10.53
N GLN A 153 5.07 -12.47 9.64
CA GLN A 153 5.03 -11.05 9.94
C GLN A 153 3.93 -10.77 10.98
N LEU A 154 4.33 -10.18 12.11
CA LEU A 154 3.47 -9.91 13.25
C LEU A 154 2.77 -8.55 13.19
N VAL A 155 3.35 -7.58 12.47
CA VAL A 155 2.88 -6.19 12.42
C VAL A 155 2.70 -5.77 10.96
N SER A 156 1.58 -5.14 10.66
CA SER A 156 1.30 -4.49 9.38
C SER A 156 0.48 -3.23 9.61
N ARG A 157 0.15 -2.47 8.56
CA ARG A 157 -0.76 -1.31 8.65
C ARG A 157 -2.14 -1.65 9.26
N GLN A 158 -2.54 -2.91 9.25
CA GLN A 158 -3.79 -3.40 9.84
C GLN A 158 -3.68 -3.68 11.35
N GLY A 159 -2.48 -3.55 11.91
CA GLY A 159 -2.20 -3.82 13.32
C GLY A 159 -1.42 -5.10 13.57
N VAL A 160 -1.42 -5.52 14.83
CA VAL A 160 -0.72 -6.72 15.30
C VAL A 160 -1.54 -7.98 15.04
N LEU A 161 -0.87 -9.04 14.61
CA LEU A 161 -1.44 -10.37 14.47
C LEU A 161 -2.04 -10.86 15.79
N SER A 162 -3.16 -11.58 15.72
CA SER A 162 -3.78 -12.16 16.90
C SER A 162 -2.97 -13.33 17.46
N GLU A 163 -3.08 -13.56 18.78
CA GLU A 163 -2.45 -14.70 19.43
C GLU A 163 -2.94 -16.04 18.85
N ALA A 164 -4.21 -16.14 18.46
CA ALA A 164 -4.79 -17.33 17.85
C ALA A 164 -4.13 -17.65 16.50
N GLU A 165 -3.92 -16.65 15.64
CA GLU A 165 -3.22 -16.83 14.36
C GLU A 165 -1.75 -17.23 14.58
N LEU A 166 -1.11 -16.71 15.63
CA LEU A 166 0.26 -17.07 15.96
C LEU A 166 0.38 -18.53 16.45
N ILE A 167 -0.57 -19.00 17.27
CA ILE A 167 -0.68 -20.39 17.71
C ILE A 167 -0.90 -21.31 16.50
N GLU A 168 -1.80 -20.92 15.58
CA GLU A 168 -2.08 -21.67 14.37
C GLU A 168 -0.85 -21.78 13.46
N PHE A 169 -0.11 -20.66 13.30
CA PHE A 169 1.13 -20.67 12.53
C PHE A 169 2.17 -21.61 13.14
N ARG A 170 2.40 -21.53 14.46
CA ARG A 170 3.33 -22.39 15.16
C ARG A 170 2.98 -23.86 14.96
N ALA A 171 1.73 -24.26 15.17
CA ALA A 171 1.28 -25.63 15.01
C ALA A 171 1.43 -26.11 13.55
N ALA A 172 1.16 -25.25 12.58
CA ALA A 172 1.33 -25.54 11.16
C ALA A 172 2.80 -25.79 10.81
N VAL A 173 3.74 -24.97 11.32
CA VAL A 173 5.19 -25.14 11.10
C VAL A 173 5.71 -26.40 11.81
N GLU A 174 5.29 -26.69 13.05
CA GLU A 174 5.65 -27.90 13.76
C GLU A 174 5.18 -29.17 12.99
N THR A 175 3.97 -29.14 12.46
CA THR A 175 3.44 -30.24 11.61
C THR A 175 4.22 -30.39 10.31
N PHE A 176 4.54 -29.27 9.64
CA PHE A 176 5.35 -29.24 8.43
C PHE A 176 6.75 -29.83 8.67
N ALA A 177 7.43 -29.38 9.73
CA ALA A 177 8.75 -29.86 10.09
C ALA A 177 8.73 -31.36 10.41
N ALA A 178 7.78 -31.82 11.24
CA ALA A 178 7.62 -33.24 11.58
C ALA A 178 7.37 -34.13 10.36
N GLY A 179 6.58 -33.66 9.38
CA GLY A 179 6.34 -34.35 8.12
C GLY A 179 7.60 -34.59 7.27
N LEU A 180 8.63 -33.78 7.49
CA LEU A 180 9.94 -33.90 6.82
C LEU A 180 11.02 -34.54 7.72
N GLY A 181 10.67 -35.02 8.92
CA GLY A 181 11.61 -35.58 9.90
C GLY A 181 12.53 -34.49 10.51
N LEU A 182 12.06 -33.22 10.53
CA LEU A 182 12.78 -32.09 11.10
C LEU A 182 12.18 -31.67 12.46
N SER A 183 12.97 -31.01 13.27
CA SER A 183 12.54 -30.36 14.51
C SER A 183 12.32 -28.88 14.28
N ALA A 184 11.35 -28.29 14.98
CA ALA A 184 11.05 -26.87 14.96
C ALA A 184 11.35 -26.27 16.34
N ALA A 185 12.16 -25.20 16.40
CA ALA A 185 12.49 -24.45 17.60
C ALA A 185 11.79 -23.10 17.54
N SER A 186 10.75 -22.93 18.37
CA SER A 186 9.93 -21.73 18.43
C SER A 186 10.34 -20.80 19.57
N PRO A 187 10.45 -19.47 19.34
CA PRO A 187 10.65 -18.53 20.44
C PRO A 187 9.39 -18.36 21.29
N GLU A 188 9.52 -17.65 22.40
CA GLU A 188 8.37 -17.37 23.28
C GLU A 188 7.37 -16.41 22.60
N MET A 189 6.12 -16.85 22.43
CA MET A 189 5.07 -16.10 21.72
C MET A 189 4.69 -14.80 22.43
N LYS A 190 4.60 -14.83 23.77
CA LYS A 190 4.22 -13.66 24.57
C LYS A 190 5.19 -12.51 24.34
N GLN A 191 6.49 -12.79 24.42
CA GLN A 191 7.54 -11.81 24.22
C GLN A 191 7.50 -11.25 22.78
N ALA A 192 7.26 -12.10 21.78
CA ALA A 192 7.15 -11.70 20.39
C ALA A 192 5.96 -10.75 20.18
N LEU A 193 4.78 -11.05 20.74
CA LEU A 193 3.60 -10.19 20.64
C LEU A 193 3.75 -8.87 21.41
N GLU A 194 4.43 -8.86 22.58
CA GLU A 194 4.73 -7.64 23.31
C GLU A 194 5.66 -6.71 22.51
N ASN A 195 6.68 -7.27 21.85
CA ASN A 195 7.54 -6.53 20.96
C ASN A 195 6.78 -5.98 19.75
N ALA A 196 5.93 -6.81 19.13
CA ALA A 196 5.10 -6.43 18.00
C ALA A 196 4.18 -5.23 18.34
N ARG A 197 3.54 -5.25 19.51
CA ARG A 197 2.68 -4.14 19.97
C ARG A 197 3.44 -2.83 20.16
N ARG A 198 4.71 -2.89 20.60
CA ARG A 198 5.54 -1.68 20.70
C ARG A 198 5.89 -1.09 19.34
N VAL A 199 6.20 -1.95 18.38
CA VAL A 199 6.46 -1.51 16.99
C VAL A 199 5.18 -0.95 16.37
N ASP A 200 4.04 -1.63 16.53
CA ASP A 200 2.74 -1.20 16.02
C ASP A 200 2.35 0.19 16.51
N GLN A 201 2.56 0.49 17.81
CA GLN A 201 2.26 1.82 18.34
C GLN A 201 3.09 2.93 17.65
N VAL A 202 4.39 2.70 17.45
CA VAL A 202 5.25 3.68 16.76
C VAL A 202 4.85 3.80 15.30
N CYS A 203 4.51 2.69 14.65
CA CYS A 203 4.04 2.69 13.26
C CYS A 203 2.71 3.45 13.14
N ALA A 204 1.76 3.26 14.06
CA ALA A 204 0.48 3.96 14.04
C ALA A 204 0.64 5.48 14.19
N ASP A 205 1.58 5.93 15.04
CA ASP A 205 1.88 7.36 15.21
C ASP A 205 2.61 7.96 13.99
N ALA A 206 3.28 7.14 13.19
CA ALA A 206 4.06 7.55 12.03
C ALA A 206 3.34 7.28 10.68
N ASP A 207 2.17 6.63 10.70
CA ASP A 207 1.39 6.33 9.48
C ASP A 207 0.68 7.60 8.98
N ILE A 208 1.46 8.47 8.38
CA ILE A 208 1.05 9.80 7.91
C ILE A 208 1.15 9.87 6.40
N GLN A 209 0.11 10.39 5.77
CA GLN A 209 0.13 10.83 4.39
C GLN A 209 0.15 12.37 4.33
N VAL A 210 1.07 12.93 3.56
CA VAL A 210 1.06 14.36 3.24
C VAL A 210 0.38 14.54 1.90
N ALA A 211 -0.63 15.43 1.87
CA ALA A 211 -1.33 15.77 0.64
C ALA A 211 -1.53 17.29 0.53
N PHE A 212 -1.56 17.79 -0.68
CA PHE A 212 -1.99 19.14 -1.04
C PHE A 212 -2.53 19.18 -2.46
N HIS A 213 -3.23 20.24 -2.81
CA HIS A 213 -4.02 20.28 -4.03
C HIS A 213 -3.60 21.45 -4.93
N VAL A 214 -3.66 21.21 -6.24
CA VAL A 214 -3.63 22.28 -7.24
C VAL A 214 -5.07 22.45 -7.76
N VAL A 215 -5.64 23.63 -7.57
CA VAL A 215 -7.05 23.93 -7.84
C VAL A 215 -7.15 24.92 -8.99
N ALA A 216 -8.05 24.66 -9.93
CA ALA A 216 -8.31 25.57 -11.05
C ALA A 216 -9.03 26.85 -10.59
N PRO A 217 -8.71 28.02 -11.16
CA PRO A 217 -9.35 29.28 -10.78
C PRO A 217 -10.81 29.32 -11.22
N GLY A 218 -11.67 29.97 -10.42
CA GLY A 218 -13.02 30.34 -10.82
C GLY A 218 -13.94 29.18 -11.22
N GLY A 219 -13.75 27.97 -10.67
CA GLY A 219 -14.58 26.80 -10.99
C GLY A 219 -14.32 26.21 -12.38
N GLN A 220 -13.22 26.59 -13.03
CA GLN A 220 -12.77 26.00 -14.29
C GLN A 220 -12.20 24.60 -14.06
N ALA A 221 -11.79 23.93 -15.13
CA ALA A 221 -11.13 22.63 -15.08
C ALA A 221 -9.81 22.70 -15.84
N PHE A 222 -8.85 21.90 -15.42
CA PHE A 222 -7.57 21.76 -16.09
C PHE A 222 -7.71 20.90 -17.34
N SER A 223 -6.96 21.25 -18.41
CA SER A 223 -6.85 20.38 -19.58
C SER A 223 -6.06 19.14 -19.21
N GLY A 224 -6.66 17.95 -19.36
CA GLY A 224 -6.00 16.68 -19.13
C GLY A 224 -4.76 16.46 -20.01
N THR A 225 -4.77 16.98 -21.24
CA THR A 225 -3.59 16.95 -22.13
C THR A 225 -2.42 17.76 -21.55
N LYS A 226 -2.68 18.98 -21.00
CA LYS A 226 -1.64 19.79 -20.38
C LYS A 226 -1.15 19.17 -19.09
N LEU A 227 -2.08 18.63 -18.29
CA LEU A 227 -1.77 17.92 -17.06
C LEU A 227 -0.84 16.72 -17.32
N ARG A 228 -1.20 15.88 -18.30
CA ARG A 228 -0.38 14.75 -18.72
C ARG A 228 1.02 15.18 -19.18
N ALA A 229 1.09 16.17 -20.07
CA ALA A 229 2.37 16.66 -20.56
C ALA A 229 3.28 17.19 -19.43
N ALA A 230 2.72 17.88 -18.44
CA ALA A 230 3.46 18.37 -17.28
C ALA A 230 3.95 17.22 -16.38
N ALA A 231 3.11 16.23 -16.12
CA ALA A 231 3.44 15.06 -15.31
C ALA A 231 4.55 14.22 -15.97
N GLU A 232 4.39 13.87 -17.26
CA GLU A 232 5.38 13.08 -18.02
C GLU A 232 6.70 13.82 -18.18
N ALA A 233 6.70 15.14 -18.41
CA ALA A 233 7.91 15.95 -18.47
C ALA A 233 8.69 16.00 -17.15
N SER A 234 8.01 15.72 -16.04
CA SER A 234 8.60 15.66 -14.70
C SER A 234 8.93 14.23 -14.25
N GLY A 235 8.79 13.24 -15.14
CA GLY A 235 9.13 11.84 -14.89
C GLY A 235 8.01 11.01 -14.25
N LEU A 236 6.80 11.57 -14.09
CA LEU A 236 5.67 10.79 -13.58
C LEU A 236 5.07 9.96 -14.71
N ALA A 237 4.61 8.75 -14.38
CA ALA A 237 3.89 7.85 -15.30
C ALA A 237 2.57 7.39 -14.69
N ILE A 238 1.57 7.12 -15.55
CA ILE A 238 0.28 6.58 -15.09
C ILE A 238 0.47 5.14 -14.61
N ASP A 239 0.11 4.88 -13.36
CA ASP A 239 0.14 3.56 -12.73
C ASP A 239 -1.13 2.74 -13.02
N ALA A 240 -1.17 1.50 -12.52
CA ALA A 240 -2.32 0.60 -12.66
C ALA A 240 -3.59 1.12 -11.95
N ASP A 241 -3.41 1.99 -10.96
CA ASP A 241 -4.50 2.59 -10.19
C ASP A 241 -5.06 3.85 -10.85
N GLY A 242 -4.47 4.29 -11.98
CA GLY A 242 -4.89 5.47 -12.71
C GLY A 242 -4.46 6.77 -12.04
N ARG A 243 -3.29 6.77 -11.41
CA ARG A 243 -2.61 7.95 -10.86
C ARG A 243 -1.31 8.16 -11.62
N PHE A 244 -0.78 9.38 -11.63
CA PHE A 244 0.58 9.62 -12.07
C PHE A 244 1.52 9.44 -10.88
N SER A 245 2.38 8.42 -10.91
CA SER A 245 3.35 8.14 -9.85
C SER A 245 4.76 8.49 -10.29
N LEU A 246 5.51 9.14 -9.42
CA LEU A 246 6.96 9.32 -9.56
C LEU A 246 7.65 8.21 -8.79
N LEU A 247 8.48 7.44 -9.48
CA LEU A 247 9.26 6.36 -8.89
C LEU A 247 10.75 6.77 -8.83
N ASP A 248 11.49 6.19 -7.89
CA ASP A 248 12.94 6.27 -7.89
C ASP A 248 13.58 5.18 -8.80
N ASP A 249 14.92 5.14 -8.84
CA ASP A 249 15.66 4.19 -9.65
C ASP A 249 15.46 2.73 -9.23
N GLU A 250 15.04 2.50 -7.97
CA GLU A 250 14.69 1.20 -7.41
C GLU A 250 13.20 0.82 -7.59
N GLY A 251 12.40 1.70 -8.22
CA GLY A 251 10.99 1.50 -8.47
C GLY A 251 10.08 1.75 -7.26
N ARG A 252 10.55 2.44 -6.22
CA ARG A 252 9.75 2.83 -5.06
C ARG A 252 9.01 4.14 -5.35
N GLU A 253 7.73 4.21 -4.97
CA GLU A 253 6.94 5.43 -5.14
C GLU A 253 7.47 6.54 -4.22
N LEU A 254 7.81 7.68 -4.81
CA LEU A 254 8.17 8.90 -4.10
C LEU A 254 6.90 9.67 -3.72
N PHE A 255 6.10 10.01 -4.71
CA PHE A 255 4.79 10.65 -4.54
C PHE A 255 3.92 10.40 -5.78
N ASN A 256 2.65 10.66 -5.67
CA ASN A 256 1.72 10.55 -6.78
C ASN A 256 0.87 11.81 -6.98
N LEU A 257 0.25 11.89 -8.16
CA LEU A 257 -0.70 12.91 -8.57
C LEU A 257 -1.98 12.22 -9.02
N SER A 258 -3.09 12.55 -8.41
CA SER A 258 -4.42 11.99 -8.68
C SER A 258 -5.46 13.08 -8.94
N ASP A 259 -6.61 12.71 -9.50
CA ASP A 259 -7.77 13.57 -9.51
C ASP A 259 -8.33 13.72 -8.09
N ARG A 260 -8.58 14.96 -7.64
CA ARG A 260 -9.14 15.22 -6.31
C ARG A 260 -10.51 14.58 -6.09
N SER A 261 -11.27 14.36 -7.16
CA SER A 261 -12.57 13.67 -7.10
C SER A 261 -12.48 12.15 -6.97
N GLY A 262 -11.28 11.59 -7.06
CA GLY A 262 -11.05 10.15 -7.08
C GLY A 262 -11.22 9.49 -8.45
N ALA A 263 -11.44 10.27 -9.51
CA ALA A 263 -11.50 9.73 -10.87
C ALA A 263 -10.11 9.21 -11.29
N ARG A 264 -10.11 8.08 -12.00
CA ARG A 264 -8.87 7.47 -12.51
C ARG A 264 -8.44 8.10 -13.82
N PHE A 265 -7.16 8.36 -13.94
CA PHE A 265 -6.57 8.77 -15.22
C PHE A 265 -6.25 7.55 -16.08
N PHE A 266 -6.53 7.65 -17.37
CA PHE A 266 -6.15 6.65 -18.36
C PHE A 266 -5.50 7.34 -19.54
N THR A 267 -4.40 6.82 -20.04
CA THR A 267 -3.65 7.37 -21.17
C THR A 267 -4.55 7.67 -22.37
N ALA A 268 -5.47 6.76 -22.69
CA ALA A 268 -6.36 6.88 -23.84
C ALA A 268 -7.41 8.02 -23.73
N THR A 269 -7.84 8.33 -22.48
CA THR A 269 -8.92 9.31 -22.22
C THR A 269 -8.43 10.62 -21.63
N MET A 270 -7.11 10.80 -21.44
CA MET A 270 -6.56 12.03 -20.88
C MET A 270 -6.92 13.30 -21.65
N LYS A 271 -7.12 13.19 -22.97
CA LYS A 271 -7.56 14.33 -23.80
C LYS A 271 -8.93 14.87 -23.40
N ASP A 272 -9.79 14.01 -22.86
CA ASP A 272 -11.16 14.32 -22.46
C ASP A 272 -11.27 14.60 -20.94
N ALA A 273 -10.20 14.34 -20.19
CA ALA A 273 -10.14 14.61 -18.76
C ALA A 273 -10.12 16.12 -18.48
N ALA A 274 -10.97 16.53 -17.55
CA ALA A 274 -11.12 17.94 -17.17
C ALA A 274 -11.25 18.06 -15.64
N PRO A 275 -10.21 17.69 -14.85
CA PRO A 275 -10.27 17.76 -13.41
C PRO A 275 -10.29 19.22 -12.94
N PRO A 276 -11.20 19.62 -12.03
CA PRO A 276 -11.20 20.95 -11.43
C PRO A 276 -10.09 21.13 -10.40
N ALA A 277 -9.58 20.03 -9.87
CA ALA A 277 -8.46 20.01 -8.93
C ALA A 277 -7.74 18.66 -9.01
N VAL A 278 -6.45 18.70 -8.73
CA VAL A 278 -5.61 17.51 -8.61
C VAL A 278 -4.93 17.48 -7.24
N THR A 279 -4.67 16.29 -6.73
CA THR A 279 -4.03 16.04 -5.44
C THR A 279 -2.64 15.47 -5.65
N LEU A 280 -1.65 16.06 -5.03
CA LEU A 280 -0.34 15.45 -4.86
C LEU A 280 -0.30 14.82 -3.47
N SER A 281 0.14 13.58 -3.38
CA SER A 281 0.23 12.87 -2.10
C SER A 281 1.50 12.04 -1.99
N MET A 282 2.03 11.97 -0.77
CA MET A 282 3.21 11.20 -0.37
C MET A 282 2.88 10.37 0.86
N ASP A 283 3.12 9.07 0.79
CA ASP A 283 3.02 8.15 1.93
C ASP A 283 4.36 8.22 2.69
N VAL A 284 4.35 8.95 3.82
CA VAL A 284 5.58 9.35 4.53
C VAL A 284 6.46 8.17 4.93
N PRO A 285 5.96 7.12 5.60
CA PRO A 285 6.79 5.99 5.99
C PRO A 285 7.29 5.15 4.81
N ARG A 286 6.63 5.20 3.66
CA ARG A 286 7.02 4.44 2.48
C ARG A 286 7.94 5.20 1.53
N ALA A 287 7.99 6.53 1.64
CA ALA A 287 8.80 7.38 0.77
C ALA A 287 10.28 7.37 1.22
N PRO A 288 11.22 6.95 0.36
CA PRO A 288 12.64 7.05 0.64
C PRO A 288 13.05 8.53 0.74
N ASP A 289 14.03 8.82 1.60
CA ASP A 289 14.50 10.19 1.85
C ASP A 289 13.33 11.20 1.96
N THR A 290 12.49 11.00 2.97
CA THR A 290 11.23 11.71 3.18
C THR A 290 11.32 13.23 2.97
N GLN A 291 12.42 13.86 3.44
CA GLN A 291 12.61 15.31 3.33
C GLN A 291 12.82 15.73 1.85
N ARG A 292 13.72 15.04 1.15
CA ARG A 292 14.02 15.33 -0.25
C ARG A 292 12.83 15.03 -1.16
N THR A 293 12.11 13.94 -0.86
CA THR A 293 10.89 13.57 -1.58
C THR A 293 9.82 14.65 -1.41
N PHE A 294 9.60 15.14 -0.19
CA PHE A 294 8.67 16.24 0.07
C PHE A 294 9.05 17.52 -0.68
N GLU A 295 10.32 17.93 -0.62
CA GLU A 295 10.81 19.10 -1.35
C GLU A 295 10.62 18.97 -2.87
N SER A 296 10.82 17.77 -3.41
CA SER A 296 10.57 17.46 -4.83
C SER A 296 9.09 17.57 -5.18
N MET A 297 8.21 17.03 -4.35
CA MET A 297 6.75 17.11 -4.50
C MET A 297 6.26 18.56 -4.47
N VAL A 298 6.74 19.38 -3.52
CA VAL A 298 6.39 20.82 -3.43
C VAL A 298 6.85 21.59 -4.68
N ARG A 299 8.06 21.34 -5.13
CA ARG A 299 8.62 21.97 -6.35
C ARG A 299 7.78 21.63 -7.58
N PHE A 300 7.44 20.33 -7.75
CA PHE A 300 6.57 19.90 -8.83
C PHE A 300 5.18 20.54 -8.75
N ALA A 301 4.57 20.58 -7.56
CA ALA A 301 3.25 21.20 -7.35
C ALA A 301 3.23 22.67 -7.73
N ARG A 302 4.24 23.45 -7.36
CA ARG A 302 4.39 24.87 -7.73
C ARG A 302 4.55 25.04 -9.24
N THR A 303 5.36 24.20 -9.86
CA THR A 303 5.54 24.20 -11.31
C THR A 303 4.22 23.89 -12.02
N LEU A 304 3.50 22.87 -11.55
CA LEU A 304 2.21 22.46 -12.09
C LEU A 304 1.15 23.58 -11.93
N ALA A 305 1.06 24.17 -10.74
CA ALA A 305 0.14 25.29 -10.48
C ALA A 305 0.39 26.46 -11.43
N ASN A 306 1.65 26.86 -11.60
CA ASN A 306 2.03 27.94 -12.51
C ASN A 306 1.71 27.60 -13.98
N LEU A 307 2.02 26.38 -14.43
CA LEU A 307 1.79 25.94 -15.80
C LEU A 307 0.30 25.84 -16.15
N LEU A 308 -0.52 25.42 -15.22
CA LEU A 308 -1.96 25.24 -15.41
C LEU A 308 -2.77 26.51 -15.05
N GLY A 309 -2.12 27.54 -14.49
CA GLY A 309 -2.78 28.75 -14.00
C GLY A 309 -3.64 28.51 -12.76
N GLY A 310 -3.30 27.51 -11.95
CA GLY A 310 -4.02 27.13 -10.73
C GLY A 310 -3.41 27.71 -9.45
N GLY A 311 -4.08 27.45 -8.31
CA GLY A 311 -3.60 27.79 -6.97
C GLY A 311 -3.19 26.53 -6.20
N LEU A 312 -2.09 26.60 -5.44
CA LEU A 312 -1.67 25.53 -4.54
C LEU A 312 -2.32 25.76 -3.16
N VAL A 313 -3.08 24.77 -2.68
CA VAL A 313 -3.85 24.84 -1.43
C VAL A 313 -3.71 23.56 -0.59
N ASP A 314 -3.98 23.67 0.71
CA ASP A 314 -4.11 22.56 1.63
C ASP A 314 -5.50 21.88 1.55
N ASP A 315 -5.75 20.87 2.42
CA ASP A 315 -7.04 20.18 2.52
C ASP A 315 -8.22 21.10 2.89
N ASN A 316 -7.94 22.23 3.55
CA ASN A 316 -8.92 23.24 3.93
C ASN A 316 -9.10 24.32 2.85
N ASN A 317 -8.51 24.14 1.65
CA ASN A 317 -8.47 25.12 0.57
C ASN A 317 -7.78 26.45 0.95
N GLN A 318 -6.89 26.44 1.96
CA GLN A 318 -6.06 27.58 2.28
C GLN A 318 -4.79 27.60 1.41
N PRO A 319 -4.34 28.76 0.93
CA PRO A 319 -3.11 28.84 0.15
C PRO A 319 -1.91 28.25 0.90
N LEU A 320 -1.17 27.37 0.24
CA LEU A 320 0.03 26.75 0.81
C LEU A 320 1.24 27.66 0.59
N ASP A 321 1.55 28.48 1.60
CA ASP A 321 2.68 29.41 1.59
C ASP A 321 4.00 28.74 2.05
N ASP A 322 5.11 29.48 1.94
CA ASP A 322 6.44 28.98 2.34
C ASP A 322 6.53 28.64 3.82
N ARG A 323 5.78 29.36 4.68
CA ARG A 323 5.75 29.09 6.12
C ARG A 323 5.06 27.76 6.43
N SER A 324 3.94 27.49 5.77
CA SER A 324 3.21 26.22 5.88
C SER A 324 4.05 25.05 5.38
N VAL A 325 4.72 25.22 4.25
CA VAL A 325 5.65 24.20 3.71
C VAL A 325 6.80 23.93 4.68
N ALA A 326 7.41 24.97 5.26
CA ALA A 326 8.49 24.79 6.24
C ALA A 326 8.00 24.07 7.52
N ALA A 327 6.79 24.38 7.99
CA ALA A 327 6.20 23.72 9.15
C ALA A 327 5.93 22.21 8.90
N ILE A 328 5.40 21.86 7.73
CA ILE A 328 5.21 20.47 7.32
C ILE A 328 6.58 19.75 7.25
N GLY A 329 7.59 20.36 6.61
CA GLY A 329 8.93 19.78 6.53
C GLY A 329 9.56 19.51 7.90
N ALA A 330 9.40 20.42 8.87
CA ALA A 330 9.86 20.22 10.24
C ALA A 330 9.14 19.04 10.92
N GLN A 331 7.82 18.92 10.74
CA GLN A 331 7.04 17.80 11.28
C GLN A 331 7.48 16.45 10.68
N LEU A 332 7.76 16.39 9.38
CA LEU A 332 8.28 15.19 8.72
C LEU A 332 9.63 14.76 9.29
N GLY A 333 10.48 15.70 9.68
CA GLY A 333 11.73 15.41 10.38
C GLY A 333 11.52 14.70 11.72
N VAL A 334 10.50 15.08 12.48
CA VAL A 334 10.12 14.44 13.74
C VAL A 334 9.60 13.01 13.49
N VAL A 335 8.71 12.83 12.53
CA VAL A 335 8.17 11.51 12.17
C VAL A 335 9.28 10.54 11.75
N ARG A 336 10.20 11.02 10.90
CA ARG A 336 11.37 10.24 10.49
C ARG A 336 12.22 9.81 11.69
N ALA A 337 12.55 10.74 12.59
CA ALA A 337 13.34 10.43 13.79
C ALA A 337 12.67 9.38 14.70
N ASN A 338 11.35 9.43 14.84
CA ASN A 338 10.58 8.45 15.61
C ASN A 338 10.64 7.05 14.98
N LEU A 339 10.52 6.93 13.67
CA LEU A 339 10.67 5.66 12.95
C LEU A 339 12.09 5.11 13.06
N GLU A 340 13.11 5.95 12.85
CA GLU A 340 14.52 5.57 12.96
C GLU A 340 14.88 5.10 14.37
N ALA A 341 14.26 5.64 15.42
CA ALA A 341 14.47 5.22 16.82
C ALA A 341 14.04 3.75 17.10
N VAL A 342 13.13 3.20 16.27
CA VAL A 342 12.75 1.78 16.30
C VAL A 342 13.37 0.99 15.14
N ASN A 343 14.43 1.50 14.53
CA ASN A 343 15.15 0.91 13.40
C ASN A 343 14.30 0.74 12.12
N VAL A 344 13.26 1.55 11.95
CA VAL A 344 12.44 1.60 10.74
C VAL A 344 12.85 2.83 9.93
N VAL A 345 13.67 2.65 8.91
CA VAL A 345 14.04 3.74 7.99
C VAL A 345 12.94 3.91 6.95
N PRO A 346 12.35 5.12 6.78
CA PRO A 346 11.34 5.36 5.74
C PRO A 346 11.81 4.93 4.35
N GLY A 347 10.92 4.33 3.56
CA GLY A 347 11.24 3.79 2.24
C GLY A 347 12.13 2.55 2.23
N SER A 348 12.61 2.09 3.39
CA SER A 348 13.33 0.83 3.47
C SER A 348 12.40 -0.35 3.18
N ALA A 349 12.99 -1.46 2.80
CA ALA A 349 12.27 -2.69 2.58
C ALA A 349 11.45 -3.14 3.82
N LEU A 350 11.94 -2.85 5.03
CA LEU A 350 11.23 -3.06 6.29
C LEU A 350 10.00 -2.13 6.40
N ALA A 351 10.16 -0.83 6.13
CA ALA A 351 9.06 0.12 6.15
C ALA A 351 7.98 -0.25 5.12
N LEU A 352 8.37 -0.67 3.92
CA LEU A 352 7.43 -1.10 2.88
C LEU A 352 6.61 -2.33 3.29
N ARG A 353 7.17 -3.23 4.11
CA ARG A 353 6.43 -4.37 4.69
C ARG A 353 5.48 -3.94 5.81
N LEU A 354 5.92 -3.06 6.71
CA LEU A 354 5.13 -2.60 7.85
C LEU A 354 3.91 -1.78 7.41
N PHE A 355 4.07 -0.96 6.38
CA PHE A 355 3.04 -0.06 5.87
C PHE A 355 2.39 -0.54 4.55
N SER A 356 2.33 -1.87 4.36
CA SER A 356 1.66 -2.52 3.21
C SER A 356 0.17 -2.75 3.47
#